data_34a0bb28730338d2a94c3cbb4f50a2bf
#
_entry.id   34a0bb28730338d2a94c3cbb4f50a2bf
#
_cell.length_a   1.000
_cell.length_b   1.000
_cell.length_c   1.000
_cell.angle_alpha   90.00
_cell.angle_beta   90.00
_cell.angle_gamma   90.00
#
_symmetry.space_group_name_H-M   'P 1'
#
loop_
_entity.id
_entity.type
_entity.pdbx_description
1 polymer ?
#
loop_
_entity_poly.entity_id
_entity_poly.type
_entity_poly.pdbx_seq_one_letter_code
_entity_poly.pdbx_strand_id
1 'polypeptide(L)'
;MSSEVLAAGALARTRAVVSGSSAGIGHAIAERLLALGAEVHGVDVAPATLGGPRFHALAVDLLDDAAVDRVARELAFADALVHAAGVMAAAPLGALEAATGERLWKLHVDAASRLANAIVPAMAARGHGRVVLVGSRVAQGMPGRSQYAATKAAQVALVRSWAAEVAPRGVTINVVSPAATATAMLDDPRRASSAPRLPPLGRYIAPGEVAELVAFLLTPAAAAITGQDVRICGGASLPA
;
A
#
# COMPACT_ATOMS: atom_id res chain seq x y z
N MET A 1 3.19 11.02 -25.98
CA MET A 1 1.72 10.82 -25.90
C MET A 1 1.45 10.31 -24.50
N SER A 2 1.00 11.15 -23.58
CA SER A 2 0.57 10.71 -22.25
C SER A 2 -0.82 10.07 -22.41
N SER A 3 -0.86 8.75 -22.40
CA SER A 3 -2.14 8.04 -22.26
C SER A 3 -2.59 8.17 -20.82
N GLU A 4 -3.42 9.16 -20.52
CA GLU A 4 -4.12 9.18 -19.23
C GLU A 4 -5.10 8.00 -19.23
N VAL A 5 -4.75 6.95 -18.51
CA VAL A 5 -5.57 5.73 -18.36
C VAL A 5 -6.90 6.05 -17.65
N LEU A 6 -6.89 7.04 -16.75
CA LEU A 6 -8.06 7.52 -16.03
C LEU A 6 -8.30 9.00 -16.32
N ALA A 7 -9.54 9.37 -16.61
CA ALA A 7 -9.91 10.76 -16.86
C ALA A 7 -9.72 11.66 -15.63
N ALA A 8 -9.35 12.91 -15.85
CA ALA A 8 -9.32 13.91 -14.79
C ALA A 8 -10.68 13.95 -14.07
N GLY A 9 -10.66 14.01 -12.74
CA GLY A 9 -11.89 13.99 -11.94
C GLY A 9 -12.51 12.60 -11.69
N ALA A 10 -11.88 11.51 -12.16
CA ALA A 10 -12.39 10.15 -11.93
C ALA A 10 -12.59 9.80 -10.44
N LEU A 11 -11.89 10.49 -9.53
CA LEU A 11 -11.98 10.33 -8.08
C LEU A 11 -12.42 11.62 -7.36
N ALA A 12 -13.05 12.58 -8.04
CA ALA A 12 -13.39 13.89 -7.48
C ALA A 12 -14.31 13.86 -6.24
N ARG A 13 -14.96 12.72 -5.97
CA ARG A 13 -15.83 12.53 -4.79
C ARG A 13 -15.25 11.56 -3.77
N THR A 14 -13.97 11.23 -3.89
CA THR A 14 -13.29 10.23 -3.07
C THR A 14 -12.45 10.89 -2.00
N ARG A 15 -12.68 10.58 -0.75
CA ARG A 15 -11.81 10.90 0.38
C ARG A 15 -10.92 9.69 0.64
N ALA A 16 -9.65 9.83 0.32
CA ALA A 16 -8.69 8.74 0.40
C ALA A 16 -7.73 8.92 1.58
N VAL A 17 -7.48 7.86 2.32
CA VAL A 17 -6.40 7.77 3.30
C VAL A 17 -5.23 7.04 2.66
N VAL A 18 -4.02 7.64 2.71
CA VAL A 18 -2.79 7.03 2.18
C VAL A 18 -1.75 7.02 3.28
N SER A 19 -1.37 5.86 3.78
CA SER A 19 -0.25 5.73 4.71
C SER A 19 1.08 5.62 3.96
N GLY A 20 2.16 6.19 4.52
CA GLY A 20 3.46 6.26 3.85
C GLY A 20 3.48 7.29 2.71
N SER A 21 2.73 8.38 2.84
CA SER A 21 2.45 9.36 1.78
C SER A 21 3.59 10.33 1.48
N SER A 22 4.65 10.36 2.28
CA SER A 22 5.71 11.37 2.15
C SER A 22 6.85 10.95 1.22
N ALA A 23 6.93 9.68 0.81
CA ALA A 23 8.00 9.17 -0.05
C ALA A 23 7.58 7.98 -0.92
N GLY A 24 8.36 7.71 -1.96
CA GLY A 24 8.30 6.48 -2.76
C GLY A 24 6.94 6.18 -3.38
N ILE A 25 6.47 4.94 -3.21
CA ILE A 25 5.20 4.48 -3.80
C ILE A 25 4.01 5.22 -3.18
N GLY A 26 3.99 5.41 -1.86
CA GLY A 26 2.88 6.09 -1.19
C GLY A 26 2.74 7.55 -1.61
N HIS A 27 3.87 8.26 -1.79
CA HIS A 27 3.88 9.61 -2.35
C HIS A 27 3.29 9.64 -3.77
N ALA A 28 3.77 8.77 -4.66
CA ALA A 28 3.27 8.70 -6.04
C ALA A 28 1.76 8.37 -6.10
N ILE A 29 1.27 7.51 -5.19
CA ILE A 29 -0.15 7.22 -5.07
C ILE A 29 -0.91 8.48 -4.64
N ALA A 30 -0.49 9.14 -3.56
CA ALA A 30 -1.16 10.34 -3.05
C ALA A 30 -1.21 11.45 -4.12
N GLU A 31 -0.08 11.71 -4.81
CA GLU A 31 0.01 12.66 -5.91
C GLU A 31 -0.97 12.30 -7.04
N ARG A 32 -1.03 11.03 -7.45
CA ARG A 32 -1.93 10.59 -8.51
C ARG A 32 -3.39 10.73 -8.13
N LEU A 33 -3.77 10.38 -6.89
CA LEU A 33 -5.14 10.53 -6.41
C LEU A 33 -5.58 12.00 -6.38
N LEU A 34 -4.68 12.91 -5.96
CA LEU A 34 -4.93 14.36 -6.03
C LEU A 34 -5.14 14.84 -7.46
N ALA A 35 -4.32 14.37 -8.42
CA ALA A 35 -4.47 14.70 -9.84
C ALA A 35 -5.81 14.20 -10.42
N LEU A 36 -6.33 13.08 -9.91
CA LEU A 36 -7.65 12.53 -10.27
C LEU A 36 -8.81 13.20 -9.51
N GLY A 37 -8.53 14.22 -8.71
CA GLY A 37 -9.54 15.04 -8.03
C GLY A 37 -9.90 14.58 -6.62
N ALA A 38 -9.30 13.52 -6.10
CA ALA A 38 -9.56 13.06 -4.73
C ALA A 38 -9.11 14.08 -3.67
N GLU A 39 -9.76 14.03 -2.52
CA GLU A 39 -9.24 14.58 -1.27
C GLU A 39 -8.38 13.51 -0.60
N VAL A 40 -7.14 13.84 -0.20
CA VAL A 40 -6.18 12.86 0.31
C VAL A 40 -5.74 13.23 1.73
N HIS A 41 -5.94 12.31 2.66
CA HIS A 41 -5.41 12.34 4.01
C HIS A 41 -4.14 11.49 4.08
N GLY A 42 -2.98 12.16 4.03
CA GLY A 42 -1.67 11.52 4.03
C GLY A 42 -1.18 11.27 5.45
N VAL A 43 -0.99 10.00 5.81
CA VAL A 43 -0.52 9.58 7.14
C VAL A 43 0.95 9.15 7.03
N ASP A 44 1.86 9.87 7.69
CA ASP A 44 3.29 9.54 7.68
C ASP A 44 3.97 10.07 8.93
N VAL A 45 5.09 9.47 9.32
CA VAL A 45 5.97 9.99 10.39
C VAL A 45 6.90 11.08 9.86
N ALA A 46 7.24 11.04 8.57
CA ALA A 46 8.06 12.03 7.91
C ALA A 46 7.24 13.29 7.53
N PRO A 47 7.88 14.45 7.44
CA PRO A 47 7.23 15.66 6.94
C PRO A 47 6.58 15.45 5.57
N ALA A 48 5.43 16.04 5.38
CA ALA A 48 4.72 15.97 4.10
C ALA A 48 5.51 16.67 2.98
N THR A 49 5.53 16.04 1.82
CA THR A 49 6.15 16.55 0.60
C THR A 49 5.12 17.01 -0.44
N LEU A 50 3.85 16.73 -0.19
CA LEU A 50 2.70 17.21 -0.95
C LEU A 50 1.98 18.33 -0.18
N GLY A 51 1.19 19.13 -0.91
CA GLY A 51 0.41 20.22 -0.35
C GLY A 51 -0.80 20.57 -1.22
N GLY A 52 -1.47 21.65 -0.87
CA GLY A 52 -2.65 22.15 -1.58
C GLY A 52 -3.97 21.88 -0.85
N PRO A 53 -5.08 22.44 -1.34
CA PRO A 53 -6.35 22.49 -0.59
C PRO A 53 -7.03 21.12 -0.41
N ARG A 54 -6.62 20.12 -1.15
CA ARG A 54 -7.17 18.74 -1.07
C ARG A 54 -6.20 17.74 -0.43
N PHE A 55 -5.05 18.19 0.06
CA PHE A 55 -4.11 17.34 0.77
C PHE A 55 -4.03 17.71 2.24
N HIS A 56 -4.30 16.75 3.12
CA HIS A 56 -4.28 16.91 4.57
C HIS A 56 -3.20 16.01 5.17
N ALA A 57 -2.11 16.62 5.62
CA ALA A 57 -1.00 15.88 6.24
C ALA A 57 -1.30 15.56 7.69
N LEU A 58 -1.12 14.30 8.07
CA LEU A 58 -1.26 13.78 9.43
C LEU A 58 0.06 13.15 9.86
N ALA A 59 0.76 13.80 10.78
CA ALA A 59 2.02 13.32 11.34
C ALA A 59 1.73 12.22 12.39
N VAL A 60 1.93 10.97 12.02
CA VAL A 60 1.63 9.79 12.87
C VAL A 60 2.72 8.76 12.72
N ASP A 61 3.30 8.31 13.83
CA ASP A 61 4.13 7.12 13.85
C ASP A 61 3.23 5.87 13.87
N LEU A 62 3.28 5.10 12.79
CA LEU A 62 2.50 3.86 12.66
C LEU A 62 3.05 2.70 13.54
N LEU A 63 4.14 2.91 14.26
CA LEU A 63 4.63 2.02 15.31
C LEU A 63 4.01 2.32 16.69
N ASP A 64 3.31 3.45 16.84
CA ASP A 64 2.56 3.81 18.05
C ASP A 64 1.09 3.39 17.90
N ASP A 65 0.72 2.31 18.56
CA ASP A 65 -0.63 1.73 18.51
C ASP A 65 -1.72 2.73 18.89
N ALA A 66 -1.49 3.53 19.94
CA ALA A 66 -2.48 4.49 20.42
C ALA A 66 -2.68 5.64 19.42
N ALA A 67 -1.59 6.08 18.77
CA ALA A 67 -1.66 7.09 17.71
C ALA A 67 -2.40 6.55 16.48
N VAL A 68 -2.12 5.29 16.08
CA VAL A 68 -2.83 4.64 14.96
C VAL A 68 -4.31 4.50 15.26
N ASP A 69 -4.68 3.99 16.44
CA ASP A 69 -6.09 3.82 16.82
C ASP A 69 -6.85 5.15 16.88
N ARG A 70 -6.20 6.23 17.30
CA ARG A 70 -6.78 7.56 17.33
C ARG A 70 -7.05 8.07 15.92
N VAL A 71 -6.01 8.10 15.06
CA VAL A 71 -6.15 8.61 13.69
C VAL A 71 -7.09 7.74 12.85
N ALA A 72 -7.11 6.42 13.06
CA ALA A 72 -8.00 5.51 12.35
C ALA A 72 -9.49 5.82 12.63
N ARG A 73 -9.83 6.15 13.89
CA ARG A 73 -11.20 6.58 14.24
C ARG A 73 -11.56 7.93 13.62
N GLU A 74 -10.63 8.88 13.61
CA GLU A 74 -10.84 10.19 12.98
C GLU A 74 -11.07 10.06 11.48
N LEU A 75 -10.45 9.07 10.83
CA LEU A 75 -10.53 8.80 9.39
C LEU A 75 -11.64 7.80 8.98
N ALA A 76 -12.54 7.40 9.88
CA ALA A 76 -13.61 6.46 9.58
C ALA A 76 -14.59 6.93 8.48
N PHE A 77 -14.57 8.21 8.15
CA PHE A 77 -15.35 8.79 7.05
C PHE A 77 -14.81 8.45 5.65
N ALA A 78 -13.59 7.93 5.54
CA ALA A 78 -12.91 7.71 4.26
C ALA A 78 -13.67 6.76 3.33
N ASP A 79 -13.56 7.03 2.04
CA ASP A 79 -14.15 6.22 0.96
C ASP A 79 -13.12 5.25 0.37
N ALA A 80 -11.83 5.58 0.54
CA ALA A 80 -10.71 4.73 0.14
C ALA A 80 -9.62 4.69 1.23
N LEU A 81 -8.99 3.52 1.41
CA LEU A 81 -7.82 3.30 2.26
C LEU A 81 -6.70 2.65 1.47
N VAL A 82 -5.54 3.31 1.41
CA VAL A 82 -4.32 2.75 0.83
C VAL A 82 -3.25 2.64 1.91
N HIS A 83 -2.86 1.42 2.25
CA HIS A 83 -1.74 1.20 3.16
C HIS A 83 -0.46 0.95 2.35
N ALA A 84 0.35 2.02 2.19
CA ALA A 84 1.62 1.98 1.47
C ALA A 84 2.84 2.15 2.39
N ALA A 85 2.64 2.46 3.67
CA ALA A 85 3.71 2.52 4.64
C ALA A 85 4.42 1.18 4.78
N GLY A 86 5.74 1.21 4.74
CA GLY A 86 6.53 0.01 4.86
C GLY A 86 8.02 0.27 4.74
N VAL A 87 8.79 -0.61 5.35
CA VAL A 87 10.25 -0.65 5.25
C VAL A 87 10.68 -2.05 4.81
N MET A 88 11.88 -2.16 4.24
CA MET A 88 12.44 -3.44 3.87
C MET A 88 13.63 -3.76 4.78
N ALA A 89 13.74 -5.01 5.19
CA ALA A 89 14.93 -5.55 5.83
C ALA A 89 15.34 -6.86 5.16
N ALA A 90 16.63 -7.10 5.08
CA ALA A 90 17.22 -8.31 4.52
C ALA A 90 18.22 -8.89 5.52
N ALA A 91 18.04 -10.16 5.83
CA ALA A 91 18.98 -10.94 6.63
C ALA A 91 18.88 -12.42 6.24
N PRO A 92 20.00 -13.15 6.10
CA PRO A 92 19.96 -14.59 5.87
C PRO A 92 19.52 -15.33 7.13
N LEU A 93 19.07 -16.58 6.95
CA LEU A 93 18.82 -17.48 8.06
C LEU A 93 20.12 -17.63 8.89
N GLY A 94 20.01 -17.56 10.22
CA GLY A 94 21.14 -17.52 11.15
C GLY A 94 21.55 -16.11 11.58
N ALA A 95 21.12 -15.05 10.86
CA ALA A 95 21.35 -13.65 11.22
C ALA A 95 20.05 -12.84 11.37
N LEU A 96 18.93 -13.54 11.64
CA LEU A 96 17.63 -12.88 11.84
C LEU A 96 17.58 -12.23 13.23
N GLU A 97 17.17 -10.98 13.27
CA GLU A 97 16.95 -10.24 14.51
C GLU A 97 15.45 -10.16 14.83
N ALA A 98 15.08 -10.55 16.05
CA ALA A 98 13.70 -10.52 16.51
C ALA A 98 13.09 -9.11 16.42
N ALA A 99 13.81 -8.09 16.89
CA ALA A 99 13.36 -6.70 16.87
C ALA A 99 13.09 -6.19 15.44
N THR A 100 13.86 -6.62 14.46
CA THR A 100 13.62 -6.31 13.05
C THR A 100 12.31 -6.95 12.59
N GLY A 101 12.09 -8.22 12.91
CA GLY A 101 10.84 -8.93 12.59
C GLY A 101 9.62 -8.28 13.23
N GLU A 102 9.68 -7.93 14.50
CA GLU A 102 8.63 -7.24 15.25
C GLU A 102 8.29 -5.89 14.61
N ARG A 103 9.30 -5.09 14.29
CA ARG A 103 9.09 -3.79 13.62
C ARG A 103 8.42 -3.94 12.26
N LEU A 104 8.85 -4.91 11.45
CA LEU A 104 8.23 -5.20 10.16
C LEU A 104 6.78 -5.61 10.32
N TRP A 105 6.48 -6.49 11.28
CA TRP A 105 5.13 -6.95 11.57
C TRP A 105 4.25 -5.78 12.00
N LYS A 106 4.72 -5.01 12.96
CA LYS A 106 3.99 -3.87 13.50
C LYS A 106 3.61 -2.86 12.42
N LEU A 107 4.57 -2.51 11.53
CA LEU A 107 4.31 -1.53 10.48
C LEU A 107 3.43 -2.09 9.34
N HIS A 108 3.68 -3.33 8.90
CA HIS A 108 3.02 -3.88 7.70
C HIS A 108 1.68 -4.54 8.01
N VAL A 109 1.54 -5.16 9.18
CA VAL A 109 0.40 -6.02 9.53
C VAL A 109 -0.48 -5.36 10.57
N ASP A 110 0.06 -4.98 11.73
CA ASP A 110 -0.73 -4.42 12.81
C ASP A 110 -1.29 -3.04 12.45
N ALA A 111 -0.48 -2.13 11.92
CA ALA A 111 -0.94 -0.82 11.51
C ALA A 111 -2.02 -0.91 10.41
N ALA A 112 -1.80 -1.78 9.40
CA ALA A 112 -2.81 -2.02 8.36
C ALA A 112 -4.13 -2.55 8.96
N SER A 113 -4.02 -3.49 9.91
CA SER A 113 -5.18 -4.11 10.57
C SER A 113 -5.95 -3.11 11.43
N ARG A 114 -5.26 -2.25 12.18
CA ARG A 114 -5.89 -1.21 13.02
C ARG A 114 -6.61 -0.17 12.17
N LEU A 115 -5.96 0.32 11.10
CA LEU A 115 -6.59 1.23 10.14
C LEU A 115 -7.82 0.60 9.49
N ALA A 116 -7.71 -0.63 8.99
CA ALA A 116 -8.82 -1.33 8.37
C ALA A 116 -9.96 -1.59 9.36
N ASN A 117 -9.66 -2.03 10.59
CA ASN A 117 -10.65 -2.34 11.62
C ASN A 117 -11.51 -1.12 12.02
N ALA A 118 -10.97 0.09 11.95
CA ALA A 118 -11.74 1.31 12.25
C ALA A 118 -12.48 1.86 11.01
N ILE A 119 -11.87 1.79 9.83
CA ILE A 119 -12.36 2.46 8.62
C ILE A 119 -13.33 1.57 7.83
N VAL A 120 -13.01 0.30 7.64
CA VAL A 120 -13.77 -0.61 6.76
C VAL A 120 -15.21 -0.88 7.23
N PRO A 121 -15.50 -1.03 8.53
CA PRO A 121 -16.88 -1.17 8.99
C PRO A 121 -17.79 0.00 8.61
N ALA A 122 -17.25 1.23 8.66
CA ALA A 122 -17.97 2.42 8.25
C ALA A 122 -18.19 2.46 6.72
N MET A 123 -17.23 2.03 5.92
CA MET A 123 -17.38 1.84 4.47
C MET A 123 -18.50 0.83 4.18
N ALA A 124 -18.48 -0.31 4.85
CA ALA A 124 -19.47 -1.37 4.70
C ALA A 124 -20.88 -0.92 5.11
N ALA A 125 -21.00 -0.09 6.14
CA ALA A 125 -22.29 0.50 6.55
C ALA A 125 -22.84 1.47 5.49
N ARG A 126 -21.96 2.16 4.73
CA ARG A 126 -22.35 3.04 3.63
C ARG A 126 -22.61 2.29 2.31
N GLY A 127 -22.33 0.98 2.25
CA GLY A 127 -22.46 0.18 1.03
C GLY A 127 -21.39 0.47 -0.03
N HIS A 128 -20.29 1.14 0.33
CA HIS A 128 -19.22 1.53 -0.58
C HIS A 128 -17.88 1.70 0.14
N GLY A 129 -16.82 1.18 -0.46
CA GLY A 129 -15.45 1.39 0.01
C GLY A 129 -14.44 0.69 -0.89
N ARG A 130 -13.22 1.21 -0.90
CA ARG A 130 -12.09 0.68 -1.67
C ARG A 130 -10.85 0.62 -0.79
N VAL A 131 -10.26 -0.56 -0.67
CA VAL A 131 -9.05 -0.76 0.14
C VAL A 131 -7.97 -1.41 -0.69
N VAL A 132 -6.76 -0.85 -0.64
CA VAL A 132 -5.59 -1.42 -1.29
C VAL A 132 -4.42 -1.47 -0.31
N LEU A 133 -3.82 -2.63 -0.12
CA LEU A 133 -2.55 -2.77 0.57
C LEU A 133 -1.41 -2.86 -0.45
N VAL A 134 -0.33 -2.10 -0.23
CA VAL A 134 0.88 -2.24 -1.05
C VAL A 134 1.69 -3.42 -0.51
N GLY A 135 1.54 -4.54 -1.19
CA GLY A 135 2.23 -5.79 -0.91
C GLY A 135 3.65 -5.82 -1.48
N SER A 136 4.06 -7.00 -1.90
CA SER A 136 5.32 -7.22 -2.64
C SER A 136 5.28 -8.59 -3.31
N ARG A 137 5.89 -8.73 -4.49
CA ARG A 137 6.09 -10.05 -5.09
C ARG A 137 6.88 -11.01 -4.18
N VAL A 138 7.65 -10.47 -3.23
CA VAL A 138 8.43 -11.23 -2.24
C VAL A 138 7.53 -12.01 -1.27
N ALA A 139 6.23 -11.73 -1.19
CA ALA A 139 5.25 -12.50 -0.41
C ALA A 139 5.28 -14.02 -0.68
N GLN A 140 5.79 -14.45 -1.84
CA GLN A 140 5.97 -15.87 -2.16
C GLN A 140 7.24 -16.49 -1.55
N GLY A 141 8.02 -15.71 -0.84
CA GLY A 141 9.33 -16.10 -0.32
C GLY A 141 10.48 -15.64 -1.22
N MET A 142 11.57 -15.25 -0.59
CA MET A 142 12.82 -14.91 -1.26
C MET A 142 13.99 -15.13 -0.28
N PRO A 143 15.09 -15.78 -0.70
CA PRO A 143 16.28 -15.92 0.12
C PRO A 143 16.75 -14.58 0.68
N GLY A 144 17.14 -14.55 1.96
CA GLY A 144 17.59 -13.35 2.65
C GLY A 144 16.50 -12.34 3.02
N ARG A 145 15.20 -12.68 2.86
CA ARG A 145 14.07 -11.77 3.13
C ARG A 145 12.91 -12.42 3.87
N SER A 146 13.17 -13.47 4.65
CA SER A 146 12.11 -14.28 5.25
C SER A 146 11.15 -13.50 6.13
N GLN A 147 11.64 -12.62 7.04
CA GLN A 147 10.79 -11.82 7.91
C GLN A 147 9.93 -10.81 7.11
N TYR A 148 10.53 -10.13 6.13
CA TYR A 148 9.79 -9.24 5.24
C TYR A 148 8.76 -9.99 4.39
N ALA A 149 9.14 -11.13 3.80
CA ALA A 149 8.25 -11.98 3.00
C ALA A 149 7.05 -12.45 3.82
N ALA A 150 7.28 -12.86 5.08
CA ALA A 150 6.22 -13.29 5.98
C ALA A 150 5.17 -12.19 6.22
N THR A 151 5.59 -10.94 6.46
CA THR A 151 4.65 -9.83 6.65
C THR A 151 3.87 -9.51 5.37
N LYS A 152 4.50 -9.61 4.20
CA LYS A 152 3.84 -9.37 2.92
C LYS A 152 2.89 -10.52 2.53
N ALA A 153 3.21 -11.75 2.90
CA ALA A 153 2.29 -12.90 2.79
C ALA A 153 1.08 -12.76 3.74
N ALA A 154 1.31 -12.29 4.96
CA ALA A 154 0.25 -12.00 5.91
C ALA A 154 -0.74 -10.96 5.36
N GLN A 155 -0.27 -9.90 4.69
CA GLN A 155 -1.14 -8.91 4.04
C GLN A 155 -2.05 -9.56 2.98
N VAL A 156 -1.56 -10.51 2.20
CA VAL A 156 -2.37 -11.24 1.21
C VAL A 156 -3.46 -12.07 1.89
N ALA A 157 -3.14 -12.74 3.01
CA ALA A 157 -4.11 -13.53 3.76
C ALA A 157 -5.18 -12.64 4.40
N LEU A 158 -4.79 -11.52 5.03
CA LEU A 158 -5.70 -10.54 5.62
C LEU A 158 -6.69 -10.01 4.58
N VAL A 159 -6.17 -9.58 3.42
CA VAL A 159 -6.99 -9.03 2.33
C VAL A 159 -8.04 -10.03 1.85
N ARG A 160 -7.68 -11.30 1.68
CA ARG A 160 -8.62 -12.35 1.28
C ARG A 160 -9.73 -12.56 2.31
N SER A 161 -9.38 -12.61 3.60
CA SER A 161 -10.33 -12.77 4.69
C SER A 161 -11.28 -11.57 4.75
N TRP A 162 -10.74 -10.36 4.81
CA TRP A 162 -11.55 -9.14 4.90
C TRP A 162 -12.42 -8.92 3.67
N ALA A 163 -11.91 -9.21 2.46
CA ALA A 163 -12.68 -9.10 1.23
C ALA A 163 -13.90 -10.02 1.26
N ALA A 164 -13.77 -11.26 1.73
CA ALA A 164 -14.90 -12.18 1.85
C ALA A 164 -15.98 -11.69 2.82
N GLU A 165 -15.57 -11.01 3.91
CA GLU A 165 -16.49 -10.48 4.92
C GLU A 165 -17.30 -9.27 4.42
N VAL A 166 -16.70 -8.41 3.56
CA VAL A 166 -17.29 -7.11 3.21
C VAL A 166 -17.72 -6.98 1.74
N ALA A 167 -17.39 -7.92 0.87
CA ALA A 167 -17.82 -7.91 -0.52
C ALA A 167 -19.35 -7.82 -0.68
N PRO A 168 -20.19 -8.54 0.12
CA PRO A 168 -21.64 -8.41 0.05
C PRO A 168 -22.16 -7.00 0.41
N ARG A 169 -21.30 -6.17 1.00
CA ARG A 169 -21.60 -4.79 1.42
C ARG A 169 -20.96 -3.73 0.52
N GLY A 170 -20.56 -4.11 -0.72
CA GLY A 170 -20.07 -3.18 -1.73
C GLY A 170 -18.64 -2.65 -1.50
N VAL A 171 -17.86 -3.24 -0.58
CA VAL A 171 -16.47 -2.89 -0.32
C VAL A 171 -15.54 -3.87 -1.03
N THR A 172 -14.53 -3.35 -1.74
CA THR A 172 -13.47 -4.18 -2.33
C THR A 172 -12.16 -3.98 -1.59
N ILE A 173 -11.42 -5.07 -1.38
CA ILE A 173 -10.12 -5.06 -0.71
C ILE A 173 -9.13 -5.88 -1.53
N ASN A 174 -8.00 -5.26 -1.95
CA ASN A 174 -7.01 -5.91 -2.80
C ASN A 174 -5.58 -5.62 -2.32
N VAL A 175 -4.64 -6.43 -2.80
CA VAL A 175 -3.19 -6.18 -2.68
C VAL A 175 -2.65 -5.80 -4.05
N VAL A 176 -1.79 -4.79 -4.10
CA VAL A 176 -0.93 -4.52 -5.26
C VAL A 176 0.50 -4.90 -4.87
N SER A 177 1.08 -5.86 -5.58
CA SER A 177 2.38 -6.45 -5.26
C SER A 177 3.45 -6.07 -6.29
N PRO A 178 4.18 -4.97 -6.08
CA PRO A 178 5.26 -4.57 -6.99
C PRO A 178 6.50 -5.47 -6.85
N ALA A 179 7.30 -5.51 -7.93
CA ALA A 179 8.69 -5.92 -7.89
C ALA A 179 9.59 -4.75 -7.46
N ALA A 180 10.88 -4.82 -7.77
CA ALA A 180 11.82 -3.73 -7.51
C ALA A 180 11.35 -2.44 -8.20
N THR A 181 11.00 -1.44 -7.38
CA THR A 181 10.43 -0.16 -7.81
C THR A 181 11.46 0.94 -7.59
N ALA A 182 11.65 1.83 -8.57
CA ALA A 182 12.63 2.92 -8.56
C ALA A 182 12.29 3.97 -7.49
N THR A 183 12.68 3.70 -6.27
CA THR A 183 12.51 4.55 -5.08
C THR A 183 13.81 4.57 -4.28
N ALA A 184 13.99 5.52 -3.38
CA ALA A 184 15.15 5.57 -2.47
C ALA A 184 15.35 4.27 -1.66
N MET A 185 14.31 3.46 -1.50
CA MET A 185 14.42 2.15 -0.87
C MET A 185 15.34 1.18 -1.64
N LEU A 186 15.58 1.38 -2.95
CA LEU A 186 16.53 0.55 -3.70
C LEU A 186 17.97 0.78 -3.26
N ASP A 187 18.30 2.00 -2.86
CA ASP A 187 19.65 2.42 -2.48
C ASP A 187 19.91 2.28 -0.97
N ASP A 188 18.95 1.71 -0.21
CA ASP A 188 19.06 1.53 1.22
C ASP A 188 20.23 0.56 1.55
N PRO A 189 21.25 0.98 2.33
CA PRO A 189 22.37 0.14 2.70
C PRO A 189 21.97 -1.17 3.39
N ARG A 190 20.84 -1.19 4.08
CA ARG A 190 20.28 -2.40 4.72
C ARG A 190 19.91 -3.50 3.72
N ARG A 191 19.94 -3.21 2.44
CA ARG A 191 19.74 -4.16 1.33
C ARG A 191 21.04 -4.76 0.78
N ALA A 192 22.20 -4.38 1.26
CA ALA A 192 23.49 -4.78 0.68
C ALA A 192 23.62 -6.31 0.50
N SER A 193 23.07 -7.10 1.44
CA SER A 193 23.05 -8.57 1.36
C SER A 193 22.02 -9.13 0.34
N SER A 194 21.18 -8.28 -0.24
CA SER A 194 20.10 -8.70 -1.16
C SER A 194 19.84 -7.62 -2.21
N ALA A 195 20.83 -7.42 -3.10
CA ALA A 195 20.74 -6.43 -4.18
C ALA A 195 19.50 -6.62 -5.05
N PRO A 196 18.84 -5.54 -5.49
CA PRO A 196 17.68 -5.64 -6.36
C PRO A 196 18.12 -6.18 -7.74
N ARG A 197 17.32 -7.09 -8.29
CA ARG A 197 17.49 -7.57 -9.66
C ARG A 197 16.52 -6.86 -10.59
N LEU A 198 16.96 -6.52 -11.79
CA LEU A 198 16.08 -6.00 -12.83
C LEU A 198 15.04 -7.07 -13.19
N PRO A 199 13.75 -6.69 -13.29
CA PRO A 199 12.74 -7.56 -13.88
C PRO A 199 13.06 -7.93 -15.34
N PRO A 200 12.48 -9.01 -15.89
CA PRO A 200 12.60 -9.36 -17.32
C PRO A 200 12.26 -8.23 -18.30
N LEU A 201 11.41 -7.27 -17.88
CA LEU A 201 11.11 -6.04 -18.65
C LEU A 201 12.34 -5.14 -18.89
N GLY A 202 13.50 -5.42 -18.27
CA GLY A 202 14.75 -4.71 -18.46
C GLY A 202 14.89 -3.38 -17.71
N ARG A 203 13.91 -3.02 -16.87
CA ARG A 203 13.94 -1.82 -16.03
C ARG A 203 13.20 -2.04 -14.69
N TYR A 204 13.48 -1.20 -13.71
CA TYR A 204 12.67 -1.15 -12.50
C TYR A 204 11.26 -0.62 -12.79
N ILE A 205 10.30 -1.01 -11.94
CA ILE A 205 8.95 -0.46 -11.98
C ILE A 205 9.01 1.01 -11.53
N ALA A 206 8.33 1.89 -12.25
CA ALA A 206 8.21 3.28 -11.80
C ALA A 206 7.14 3.39 -10.69
N PRO A 207 7.33 4.24 -9.66
CA PRO A 207 6.31 4.47 -8.63
C PRO A 207 4.96 4.89 -9.22
N GLY A 208 4.96 5.68 -10.29
CA GLY A 208 3.77 6.09 -11.02
C GLY A 208 3.00 4.92 -11.65
N GLU A 209 3.67 3.86 -12.11
CA GLU A 209 2.99 2.67 -12.64
C GLU A 209 2.20 1.94 -11.52
N VAL A 210 2.77 1.90 -10.32
CA VAL A 210 2.07 1.35 -9.14
C VAL A 210 0.88 2.24 -8.79
N ALA A 211 1.07 3.56 -8.81
CA ALA A 211 0.03 4.54 -8.52
C ALA A 211 -1.15 4.46 -9.49
N GLU A 212 -0.91 4.27 -10.79
CA GLU A 212 -1.98 4.07 -11.78
C GLU A 212 -2.81 2.82 -11.49
N LEU A 213 -2.17 1.69 -11.17
CA LEU A 213 -2.88 0.45 -10.83
C LEU A 213 -3.71 0.62 -9.54
N VAL A 214 -3.13 1.26 -8.51
CA VAL A 214 -3.86 1.55 -7.27
C VAL A 214 -5.05 2.47 -7.58
N ALA A 215 -4.84 3.56 -8.31
CA ALA A 215 -5.91 4.49 -8.67
C ALA A 215 -7.03 3.78 -9.44
N PHE A 216 -6.73 2.90 -10.40
CA PHE A 216 -7.71 2.08 -11.10
C PHE A 216 -8.54 1.24 -10.13
N LEU A 217 -7.90 0.53 -9.17
CA LEU A 217 -8.59 -0.30 -8.19
C LEU A 217 -9.52 0.50 -7.25
N LEU A 218 -9.32 1.80 -7.12
CA LEU A 218 -10.20 2.68 -6.35
C LEU A 218 -11.41 3.17 -7.16
N THR A 219 -11.45 2.98 -8.48
CA THR A 219 -12.57 3.43 -9.33
C THR A 219 -13.74 2.44 -9.32
N PRO A 220 -14.95 2.89 -9.75
CA PRO A 220 -16.08 2.00 -10.00
C PRO A 220 -15.79 0.93 -11.08
N ALA A 221 -14.89 1.18 -12.04
CA ALA A 221 -14.53 0.22 -13.07
C ALA A 221 -13.91 -1.07 -12.53
N ALA A 222 -13.29 -1.01 -11.32
CA ALA A 222 -12.72 -2.15 -10.64
C ALA A 222 -13.66 -2.80 -9.61
N ALA A 223 -14.96 -2.49 -9.63
CA ALA A 223 -15.91 -2.93 -8.59
C ALA A 223 -16.04 -4.47 -8.46
N ALA A 224 -15.70 -5.22 -9.49
CA ALA A 224 -15.71 -6.70 -9.47
C ALA A 224 -14.37 -7.31 -9.04
N ILE A 225 -13.34 -6.50 -8.74
CA ILE A 225 -12.01 -6.96 -8.35
C ILE A 225 -11.90 -6.85 -6.82
N THR A 226 -11.92 -7.98 -6.13
CA THR A 226 -11.76 -8.03 -4.67
C THR A 226 -11.07 -9.32 -4.24
N GLY A 227 -10.32 -9.29 -3.12
CA GLY A 227 -9.55 -10.42 -2.59
C GLY A 227 -8.33 -10.78 -3.43
N GLN A 228 -7.90 -9.94 -4.37
CA GLN A 228 -6.84 -10.25 -5.32
C GLN A 228 -5.47 -9.74 -4.86
N ASP A 229 -4.42 -10.50 -5.22
CA ASP A 229 -3.02 -10.07 -5.20
C ASP A 229 -2.60 -9.75 -6.65
N VAL A 230 -2.68 -8.47 -7.02
CA VAL A 230 -2.37 -8.02 -8.39
C VAL A 230 -0.89 -7.64 -8.46
N ARG A 231 -0.13 -8.41 -9.24
CA ARG A 231 1.32 -8.21 -9.37
C ARG A 231 1.65 -7.22 -10.48
N ILE A 232 2.43 -6.21 -10.12
CA ILE A 232 3.07 -5.28 -11.06
C ILE A 232 4.58 -5.51 -11.00
N CYS A 233 5.06 -6.52 -11.72
CA CYS A 233 6.39 -7.08 -11.47
C CYS A 233 7.31 -7.13 -12.70
N GLY A 234 6.86 -6.66 -13.87
CA GLY A 234 7.67 -6.68 -15.09
C GLY A 234 8.18 -8.07 -15.48
N GLY A 235 7.38 -9.12 -15.19
CA GLY A 235 7.75 -10.51 -15.45
C GLY A 235 8.56 -11.20 -14.34
N ALA A 236 8.96 -10.49 -13.27
CA ALA A 236 9.82 -11.06 -12.21
C ALA A 236 9.17 -12.19 -11.39
N SER A 237 7.88 -12.46 -11.56
CA SER A 237 7.14 -13.56 -10.92
C SER A 237 6.83 -14.71 -11.88
N LEU A 238 7.29 -14.65 -13.13
CA LEU A 238 7.16 -15.76 -14.07
C LEU A 238 8.14 -16.88 -13.68
N PRO A 239 7.81 -18.16 -13.94
CA PRO A 239 8.77 -19.24 -13.82
C PRO A 239 9.95 -19.01 -14.78
N ALA A 240 11.15 -19.35 -14.32
CA ALA A 240 12.37 -19.29 -15.13
C ALA A 240 12.40 -20.46 -16.12
#